data_8a035cbf26cf44877805d0c0bc11bc54
#
_entry.id   8a035cbf26cf44877805d0c0bc11bc54
#
_cell.length_a   1.000
_cell.length_b   1.000
_cell.length_c   1.000
_cell.angle_alpha   90.00
_cell.angle_beta   90.00
_cell.angle_gamma   90.00
#
_symmetry.space_group_name_H-M   'P 1'
#
loop_
_entity.id
_entity.type
_entity.pdbx_description
1 polymer ?
#
loop_
_entity_poly.entity_id
_entity_poly.type
_entity_poly.pdbx_seq_one_letter_code
_entity_poly.pdbx_strand_id
1 'polypeptide(L)'
;MKKAIVTGANGFVGSNVCKKLCADGVKVFAVVKDKNEKIENIKDLNGIEIVYCELDEVETLAEKISDRDVDVFYHFAWVGSAGPLRCDENIQLQNALWTARALRTADKMQCKKFVNAGSIMEKETYTAVYTQESKPGLPYIYGAGKLIARAICKPIANSLSIDLCWAVITNAYGAGEVSPRFVNSTIRKIIAGEPLQFTAATQNYDFIYIDDVAKAFEAIGEYGIANKEYTIGSGNARPLKEFILEMQRELAPNAKPIFGDVPFTGVNMPLEAFDTTDIETDCHFKPEISFAKGARMTMDWIKSVD
;
A
#
# COMPACT_ATOMS: atom_id res chain seq x y z
N MET A 1 -14.42 -15.73 2.05
CA MET A 1 -14.26 -14.89 3.26
C MET A 1 -15.60 -14.30 3.66
N LYS A 2 -15.92 -14.25 4.97
CA LYS A 2 -17.19 -13.70 5.48
C LYS A 2 -17.00 -12.48 6.38
N LYS A 3 -15.91 -12.43 7.12
CA LYS A 3 -15.61 -11.37 8.08
C LYS A 3 -14.15 -10.95 7.99
N ALA A 4 -13.88 -9.66 8.04
CA ALA A 4 -12.54 -9.12 8.05
C ALA A 4 -12.38 -7.98 9.08
N ILE A 5 -11.19 -7.84 9.64
CA ILE A 5 -10.76 -6.65 10.38
C ILE A 5 -9.80 -5.89 9.48
N VAL A 6 -9.95 -4.57 9.41
CA VAL A 6 -9.09 -3.70 8.58
C VAL A 6 -8.58 -2.55 9.43
N THR A 7 -7.30 -2.53 9.78
CA THR A 7 -6.69 -1.37 10.46
C THR A 7 -6.22 -0.33 9.44
N GLY A 8 -6.25 0.95 9.80
CA GLY A 8 -6.02 2.03 8.85
C GLY A 8 -7.10 2.12 7.77
N ALA A 9 -8.32 1.75 8.15
CA ALA A 9 -9.47 1.57 7.27
C ALA A 9 -9.90 2.84 6.53
N ASN A 10 -9.62 4.03 7.06
CA ASN A 10 -9.93 5.32 6.43
C ASN A 10 -8.80 5.86 5.53
N GLY A 11 -7.63 5.19 5.52
CA GLY A 11 -6.50 5.54 4.66
C GLY A 11 -6.73 5.19 3.18
N PHE A 12 -5.79 5.61 2.31
CA PHE A 12 -5.91 5.43 0.86
C PHE A 12 -6.11 3.96 0.45
N VAL A 13 -5.24 3.04 0.90
CA VAL A 13 -5.36 1.62 0.59
C VAL A 13 -6.50 0.99 1.40
N GLY A 14 -6.53 1.20 2.72
CA GLY A 14 -7.51 0.57 3.61
C GLY A 14 -8.95 0.86 3.23
N SER A 15 -9.27 2.11 2.86
CA SER A 15 -10.65 2.47 2.48
C SER A 15 -11.11 1.80 1.18
N ASN A 16 -10.22 1.63 0.20
CA ASN A 16 -10.56 0.95 -1.03
C ASN A 16 -10.68 -0.57 -0.83
N VAL A 17 -9.89 -1.16 0.07
CA VAL A 17 -10.08 -2.56 0.49
C VAL A 17 -11.41 -2.71 1.23
N CYS A 18 -11.76 -1.82 2.16
CA CYS A 18 -13.09 -1.84 2.80
C CYS A 18 -14.24 -1.78 1.79
N LYS A 19 -14.15 -0.87 0.81
CA LYS A 19 -15.17 -0.76 -0.28
C LYS A 19 -15.32 -2.07 -1.04
N LYS A 20 -14.19 -2.66 -1.46
CA LYS A 20 -14.19 -3.93 -2.21
C LYS A 20 -14.80 -5.06 -1.38
N LEU A 21 -14.36 -5.26 -0.15
CA LEU A 21 -14.84 -6.31 0.72
C LEU A 21 -16.34 -6.16 1.03
N CYS A 22 -16.79 -4.94 1.34
CA CYS A 22 -18.22 -4.67 1.58
C CYS A 22 -19.08 -4.90 0.33
N ALA A 23 -18.58 -4.54 -0.87
CA ALA A 23 -19.27 -4.79 -2.13
C ALA A 23 -19.47 -6.29 -2.41
N ASP A 24 -18.55 -7.13 -1.92
CA ASP A 24 -18.64 -8.58 -2.04
C ASP A 24 -19.36 -9.25 -0.85
N GLY A 25 -20.02 -8.45 0.00
CA GLY A 25 -20.85 -8.92 1.11
C GLY A 25 -20.06 -9.38 2.35
N VAL A 26 -18.79 -9.03 2.46
CA VAL A 26 -17.97 -9.31 3.65
C VAL A 26 -18.33 -8.31 4.75
N LYS A 27 -18.56 -8.79 5.98
CA LYS A 27 -18.66 -7.92 7.16
C LYS A 27 -17.27 -7.39 7.51
N VAL A 28 -17.11 -6.07 7.55
CA VAL A 28 -15.83 -5.41 7.79
C VAL A 28 -15.85 -4.65 9.12
N PHE A 29 -14.95 -5.01 10.04
CA PHE A 29 -14.63 -4.20 11.21
C PHE A 29 -13.53 -3.22 10.82
N ALA A 30 -13.92 -1.98 10.54
CA ALA A 30 -13.05 -0.92 10.07
C ALA A 30 -12.41 -0.19 11.27
N VAL A 31 -11.16 -0.50 11.54
CA VAL A 31 -10.42 0.09 12.67
C VAL A 31 -9.83 1.43 12.25
N VAL A 32 -10.29 2.50 12.90
CA VAL A 32 -9.89 3.88 12.70
C VAL A 32 -9.28 4.42 14.00
N LYS A 33 -8.31 5.31 13.91
CA LYS A 33 -7.56 5.79 15.05
C LYS A 33 -8.48 6.33 16.16
N ASP A 34 -9.25 7.37 15.86
CA ASP A 34 -10.15 8.02 16.82
C ASP A 34 -11.37 8.65 16.12
N LYS A 35 -12.27 9.27 16.92
CA LYS A 35 -13.52 9.87 16.43
C LYS A 35 -13.34 11.15 15.62
N ASN A 36 -12.14 11.74 15.63
CA ASN A 36 -11.85 12.97 14.88
C ASN A 36 -11.35 12.69 13.47
N GLU A 37 -11.06 11.39 13.17
CA GLU A 37 -10.64 10.98 11.84
C GLU A 37 -11.79 11.08 10.82
N LYS A 38 -11.43 11.45 9.60
CA LYS A 38 -12.38 11.48 8.48
C LYS A 38 -12.73 10.07 8.03
N ILE A 39 -14.01 9.74 8.03
CA ILE A 39 -14.54 8.42 7.66
C ILE A 39 -15.61 8.48 6.57
N GLU A 40 -15.83 9.64 5.95
CA GLU A 40 -16.86 9.86 4.93
C GLU A 40 -16.75 8.87 3.75
N ASN A 41 -15.56 8.40 3.48
CA ASN A 41 -15.27 7.45 2.40
C ASN A 41 -15.66 6.00 2.72
N ILE A 42 -15.99 5.69 3.98
CA ILE A 42 -16.29 4.31 4.42
C ILE A 42 -17.55 4.17 5.28
N LYS A 43 -18.00 5.22 5.99
CA LYS A 43 -19.04 5.13 7.03
C LYS A 43 -20.40 4.58 6.55
N ASP A 44 -20.73 4.79 5.27
CA ASP A 44 -22.03 4.43 4.71
C ASP A 44 -21.98 3.11 3.89
N LEU A 45 -20.86 2.37 3.96
CA LEU A 45 -20.74 1.08 3.27
C LEU A 45 -21.62 0.02 3.94
N ASN A 46 -22.32 -0.76 3.14
CA ASN A 46 -23.12 -1.87 3.66
C ASN A 46 -22.22 -2.96 4.25
N GLY A 47 -22.47 -3.39 5.46
CA GLY A 47 -21.67 -4.41 6.14
C GLY A 47 -20.42 -3.88 6.86
N ILE A 48 -20.24 -2.56 6.95
CA ILE A 48 -19.13 -1.97 7.71
C ILE A 48 -19.53 -1.67 9.16
N GLU A 49 -18.60 -1.89 10.08
CA GLU A 49 -18.70 -1.52 11.50
C GLU A 49 -17.45 -0.72 11.87
N ILE A 50 -17.61 0.53 12.28
CA ILE A 50 -16.47 1.40 12.66
C ILE A 50 -16.04 1.09 14.09
N VAL A 51 -14.76 0.79 14.26
CA VAL A 51 -14.14 0.52 15.57
C VAL A 51 -13.02 1.53 15.80
N TYR A 52 -13.10 2.30 16.89
CA TYR A 52 -12.06 3.27 17.23
C TYR A 52 -11.00 2.62 18.11
N CYS A 53 -9.74 2.65 17.62
CA CYS A 53 -8.59 2.07 18.32
C CYS A 53 -7.28 2.66 17.82
N GLU A 54 -6.53 3.28 18.69
CA GLU A 54 -5.17 3.73 18.39
C GLU A 54 -4.20 2.53 18.27
N LEU A 55 -3.11 2.71 17.54
CA LEU A 55 -2.11 1.63 17.39
C LEU A 55 -1.43 1.25 18.69
N ASP A 56 -1.30 2.20 19.62
CA ASP A 56 -0.76 1.93 20.97
C ASP A 56 -1.65 0.98 21.78
N GLU A 57 -2.94 0.95 21.47
CA GLU A 57 -3.96 0.16 22.17
C GLU A 57 -4.47 -1.02 21.34
N VAL A 58 -3.74 -1.43 20.28
CA VAL A 58 -4.24 -2.45 19.33
C VAL A 58 -4.64 -3.76 19.99
N GLU A 59 -4.05 -4.10 21.14
CA GLU A 59 -4.41 -5.27 21.91
C GLU A 59 -5.84 -5.23 22.48
N THR A 60 -6.40 -4.01 22.65
CA THR A 60 -7.78 -3.83 23.14
C THR A 60 -8.85 -4.16 22.09
N LEU A 61 -8.45 -4.35 20.82
CA LEU A 61 -9.38 -4.79 19.76
C LEU A 61 -10.11 -6.09 20.14
N ALA A 62 -9.44 -6.99 20.87
CA ALA A 62 -10.05 -8.21 21.35
C ALA A 62 -11.21 -8.00 22.35
N GLU A 63 -11.31 -6.82 22.96
CA GLU A 63 -12.39 -6.42 23.86
C GLU A 63 -13.46 -5.60 23.11
N LYS A 64 -13.03 -4.80 22.13
CA LYS A 64 -13.89 -3.92 21.33
C LYS A 64 -14.70 -4.67 20.27
N ILE A 65 -14.16 -5.77 19.74
CA ILE A 65 -14.80 -6.63 18.73
C ILE A 65 -15.11 -7.97 19.39
N SER A 66 -16.39 -8.31 19.51
CA SER A 66 -16.84 -9.56 20.15
C SER A 66 -16.73 -10.79 19.24
N ASP A 67 -16.75 -10.58 17.92
CA ASP A 67 -16.62 -11.66 16.94
C ASP A 67 -15.26 -12.35 17.05
N ARG A 68 -15.23 -13.70 17.00
CA ARG A 68 -14.01 -14.51 17.12
C ARG A 68 -13.68 -15.34 15.88
N ASP A 69 -14.59 -15.57 15.01
CA ASP A 69 -14.41 -16.35 13.77
C ASP A 69 -14.15 -15.42 12.58
N VAL A 70 -13.20 -14.50 12.75
CA VAL A 70 -12.78 -13.57 11.69
C VAL A 70 -11.85 -14.29 10.72
N ASP A 71 -12.15 -14.21 9.44
CA ASP A 71 -11.36 -14.91 8.42
C ASP A 71 -10.00 -14.25 8.23
N VAL A 72 -9.97 -12.91 8.07
CA VAL A 72 -8.73 -12.18 7.75
C VAL A 72 -8.60 -10.91 8.58
N PHE A 73 -7.41 -10.67 9.10
CA PHE A 73 -6.98 -9.41 9.68
C PHE A 73 -6.05 -8.69 8.69
N TYR A 74 -6.50 -7.61 8.07
CA TYR A 74 -5.70 -6.75 7.21
C TYR A 74 -5.07 -5.61 8.01
N HIS A 75 -3.75 -5.49 7.92
CA HIS A 75 -3.03 -4.45 8.63
C HIS A 75 -2.45 -3.40 7.67
N PHE A 76 -3.15 -2.26 7.54
CA PHE A 76 -2.71 -1.11 6.72
C PHE A 76 -2.24 0.06 7.58
N ALA A 77 -2.60 0.10 8.86
CA ALA A 77 -2.26 1.19 9.76
C ALA A 77 -0.74 1.35 9.87
N TRP A 78 -0.24 2.53 9.54
CA TRP A 78 1.17 2.88 9.56
C TRP A 78 1.33 4.39 9.66
N VAL A 79 1.97 4.89 10.71
CA VAL A 79 2.23 6.31 10.90
C VAL A 79 3.45 6.73 10.08
N GLY A 80 3.35 7.83 9.33
CA GLY A 80 4.48 8.32 8.55
C GLY A 80 4.80 7.52 7.28
N SER A 81 3.79 7.01 6.58
CA SER A 81 3.97 6.44 5.23
C SER A 81 4.30 7.53 4.19
N ALA A 82 4.01 8.79 4.50
CA ALA A 82 4.33 9.98 3.72
C ALA A 82 4.68 11.15 4.66
N GLY A 83 5.23 12.24 4.09
CA GLY A 83 5.59 13.43 4.86
C GLY A 83 6.83 13.26 5.75
N PRO A 84 7.09 14.21 6.68
CA PRO A 84 8.30 14.22 7.50
C PRO A 84 8.50 12.99 8.38
N LEU A 85 7.43 12.42 8.95
CA LEU A 85 7.49 11.23 9.81
C LEU A 85 7.98 9.97 9.07
N ARG A 86 8.06 10.02 7.74
CA ARG A 86 8.68 8.96 6.95
C ARG A 86 10.18 8.80 7.26
N CYS A 87 10.81 9.88 7.71
CA CYS A 87 12.23 9.95 8.03
C CYS A 87 12.52 9.88 9.54
N ASP A 88 11.51 9.67 10.38
CA ASP A 88 11.62 9.59 11.84
C ASP A 88 11.84 8.13 12.25
N GLU A 89 13.05 7.80 12.71
CA GLU A 89 13.45 6.45 13.09
C GLU A 89 12.62 5.89 14.26
N ASN A 90 12.23 6.73 15.22
CA ASN A 90 11.47 6.28 16.38
C ASN A 90 10.06 5.85 15.96
N ILE A 91 9.40 6.65 15.12
CA ILE A 91 8.08 6.32 14.57
C ILE A 91 8.16 5.07 13.69
N GLN A 92 9.17 4.94 12.85
CA GLN A 92 9.28 3.78 11.97
C GLN A 92 9.57 2.49 12.75
N LEU A 93 10.38 2.53 13.82
CA LEU A 93 10.57 1.40 14.73
C LEU A 93 9.31 1.10 15.53
N GLN A 94 8.60 2.12 16.00
CA GLN A 94 7.34 1.95 16.73
C GLN A 94 6.26 1.28 15.86
N ASN A 95 6.17 1.62 14.57
CA ASN A 95 5.27 0.94 13.63
C ASN A 95 5.58 -0.56 13.54
N ALA A 96 6.85 -0.96 13.56
CA ALA A 96 7.22 -2.37 13.55
C ALA A 96 6.75 -3.10 14.82
N LEU A 97 6.85 -2.47 15.98
CA LEU A 97 6.31 -3.00 17.24
C LEU A 97 4.78 -3.09 17.22
N TRP A 98 4.10 -2.07 16.72
CA TRP A 98 2.63 -2.07 16.59
C TRP A 98 2.15 -3.18 15.63
N THR A 99 2.85 -3.41 14.53
CA THR A 99 2.55 -4.51 13.60
C THR A 99 2.66 -5.87 14.30
N ALA A 100 3.72 -6.07 15.09
CA ALA A 100 3.90 -7.31 15.86
C ALA A 100 2.79 -7.52 16.93
N ARG A 101 2.35 -6.43 17.59
CA ARG A 101 1.23 -6.47 18.54
C ARG A 101 -0.09 -6.75 17.81
N ALA A 102 -0.33 -6.14 16.66
CA ALA A 102 -1.51 -6.40 15.84
C ALA A 102 -1.60 -7.87 15.41
N LEU A 103 -0.47 -8.47 15.00
CA LEU A 103 -0.40 -9.89 14.67
C LEU A 103 -0.77 -10.80 15.87
N ARG A 104 -0.23 -10.51 17.06
CA ARG A 104 -0.58 -11.26 18.27
C ARG A 104 -2.05 -11.06 18.67
N THR A 105 -2.58 -9.86 18.43
CA THR A 105 -4.00 -9.57 18.69
C THR A 105 -4.90 -10.34 17.73
N ALA A 106 -4.53 -10.42 16.46
CA ALA A 106 -5.26 -11.21 15.48
C ALA A 106 -5.31 -12.71 15.87
N ASP A 107 -4.19 -13.28 16.33
CA ASP A 107 -4.14 -14.65 16.84
C ASP A 107 -5.01 -14.83 18.09
N LYS A 108 -4.92 -13.92 19.08
CA LYS A 108 -5.78 -13.91 20.28
C LYS A 108 -7.27 -13.83 19.91
N MET A 109 -7.62 -13.15 18.84
CA MET A 109 -8.98 -13.05 18.31
C MET A 109 -9.38 -14.25 17.45
N GLN A 110 -8.51 -15.23 17.28
CA GLN A 110 -8.72 -16.43 16.47
C GLN A 110 -8.95 -16.11 14.98
N CYS A 111 -8.32 -15.05 14.48
CA CYS A 111 -8.28 -14.79 13.04
C CYS A 111 -7.49 -15.90 12.34
N LYS A 112 -7.98 -16.36 11.20
CA LYS A 112 -7.30 -17.44 10.44
C LYS A 112 -6.04 -16.93 9.75
N LYS A 113 -6.08 -15.69 9.24
CA LYS A 113 -5.02 -15.11 8.43
C LYS A 113 -4.74 -13.65 8.83
N PHE A 114 -3.46 -13.27 8.80
CA PHE A 114 -2.99 -11.90 8.93
C PHE A 114 -2.31 -11.47 7.64
N VAL A 115 -2.86 -10.46 6.97
CA VAL A 115 -2.30 -9.90 5.74
C VAL A 115 -1.73 -8.52 6.04
N ASN A 116 -0.41 -8.39 5.96
CA ASN A 116 0.26 -7.11 6.20
C ASN A 116 0.58 -6.37 4.91
N ALA A 117 0.34 -5.07 4.89
CA ALA A 117 0.77 -4.21 3.79
C ALA A 117 2.27 -3.91 3.89
N GLY A 118 3.05 -4.57 3.06
CA GLY A 118 4.45 -4.26 2.77
C GLY A 118 4.59 -3.18 1.69
N SER A 119 5.82 -2.91 1.27
CA SER A 119 6.15 -1.89 0.26
C SER A 119 7.37 -2.27 -0.54
N ILE A 120 7.41 -1.91 -1.81
CA ILE A 120 8.60 -2.04 -2.66
C ILE A 120 9.82 -1.34 -2.04
N MET A 121 9.59 -0.32 -1.19
CA MET A 121 10.64 0.34 -0.43
C MET A 121 11.43 -0.60 0.49
N GLU A 122 10.90 -1.77 0.85
CA GLU A 122 11.64 -2.80 1.56
C GLU A 122 12.81 -3.32 0.70
N LYS A 123 12.51 -3.68 -0.55
CA LYS A 123 13.52 -4.14 -1.52
C LYS A 123 14.50 -3.02 -1.89
N GLU A 124 14.01 -1.81 -2.12
CA GLU A 124 14.83 -0.63 -2.39
C GLU A 124 15.77 -0.31 -1.21
N THR A 125 15.27 -0.35 0.03
CA THR A 125 16.06 -0.08 1.23
C THR A 125 17.13 -1.15 1.42
N TYR A 126 16.79 -2.43 1.27
CA TYR A 126 17.76 -3.51 1.33
C TYR A 126 18.89 -3.28 0.33
N THR A 127 18.55 -3.01 -0.93
CA THR A 127 19.54 -2.75 -1.99
C THR A 127 20.38 -1.51 -1.66
N ALA A 128 19.76 -0.40 -1.25
CA ALA A 128 20.46 0.84 -0.96
C ALA A 128 21.44 0.68 0.23
N VAL A 129 21.03 0.02 1.30
CA VAL A 129 21.81 -0.08 2.55
C VAL A 129 22.96 -1.08 2.41
N TYR A 130 22.76 -2.18 1.69
CA TYR A 130 23.77 -3.25 1.58
C TYR A 130 24.64 -3.14 0.32
N THR A 131 24.40 -2.18 -0.57
CA THR A 131 25.35 -1.84 -1.64
C THR A 131 26.52 -1.06 -1.02
N GLN A 132 27.74 -1.54 -1.26
CA GLN A 132 28.94 -0.86 -0.77
C GLN A 132 29.06 0.56 -1.36
N GLU A 133 29.58 1.48 -0.56
CA GLU A 133 29.78 2.89 -0.92
C GLU A 133 28.50 3.67 -1.24
N SER A 134 27.32 3.06 -1.13
CA SER A 134 26.05 3.76 -1.27
C SER A 134 25.86 4.81 -0.17
N LYS A 135 25.04 5.84 -0.46
CA LYS A 135 24.71 6.91 0.50
C LYS A 135 23.19 7.08 0.55
N PRO A 136 22.45 6.10 1.12
CA PRO A 136 21.00 6.18 1.18
C PRO A 136 20.55 7.40 2.01
N GLY A 137 19.55 8.12 1.50
CA GLY A 137 18.96 9.27 2.20
C GLY A 137 17.97 8.86 3.30
N LEU A 138 17.55 9.82 4.11
CA LEU A 138 16.62 9.61 5.23
C LEU A 138 15.28 8.90 4.84
N PRO A 139 14.69 9.10 3.64
CA PRO A 139 13.45 8.41 3.27
C PRO A 139 13.52 6.87 3.28
N TYR A 140 14.73 6.26 3.28
CA TYR A 140 14.93 4.83 3.40
C TYR A 140 14.65 4.29 4.81
N ILE A 141 14.57 5.16 5.84
CA ILE A 141 14.18 4.79 7.21
C ILE A 141 12.80 4.13 7.23
N TYR A 142 11.86 4.61 6.40
CA TYR A 142 10.56 3.97 6.25
C TYR A 142 10.66 2.51 5.77
N GLY A 143 11.46 2.25 4.75
CA GLY A 143 11.67 0.88 4.25
C GLY A 143 12.38 -0.01 5.27
N ALA A 144 13.32 0.55 6.06
CA ALA A 144 13.95 -0.16 7.17
C ALA A 144 12.92 -0.55 8.24
N GLY A 145 12.01 0.36 8.63
CA GLY A 145 10.91 0.05 9.54
C GLY A 145 10.02 -1.10 9.03
N LYS A 146 9.68 -1.10 7.74
CA LYS A 146 8.91 -2.20 7.10
C LYS A 146 9.68 -3.53 7.11
N LEU A 147 10.98 -3.52 6.80
CA LEU A 147 11.84 -4.71 6.88
C LEU A 147 11.92 -5.27 8.30
N ILE A 148 12.08 -4.41 9.31
CA ILE A 148 12.10 -4.80 10.73
C ILE A 148 10.75 -5.41 11.12
N ALA A 149 9.63 -4.79 10.74
CA ALA A 149 8.29 -5.33 11.01
C ALA A 149 8.16 -6.76 10.45
N ARG A 150 8.58 -6.98 9.22
CA ARG A 150 8.56 -8.30 8.59
C ARG A 150 9.46 -9.30 9.30
N ALA A 151 10.70 -8.91 9.61
CA ALA A 151 11.67 -9.76 10.30
C ALA A 151 11.20 -10.20 11.70
N ILE A 152 10.43 -9.34 12.38
CA ILE A 152 9.84 -9.64 13.69
C ILE A 152 8.55 -10.48 13.52
N CYS A 153 7.67 -10.12 12.60
CA CYS A 153 6.37 -10.79 12.47
C CYS A 153 6.48 -12.23 11.97
N LYS A 154 7.43 -12.55 11.09
CA LYS A 154 7.58 -13.89 10.53
C LYS A 154 7.87 -14.97 11.59
N PRO A 155 8.87 -14.85 12.48
CA PRO A 155 9.07 -15.81 13.57
C PRO A 155 7.93 -15.81 14.59
N ILE A 156 7.26 -14.67 14.84
CA ILE A 156 6.09 -14.63 15.70
C ILE A 156 4.96 -15.47 15.09
N ALA A 157 4.62 -15.27 13.83
CA ALA A 157 3.57 -16.04 13.16
C ALA A 157 3.85 -17.54 13.18
N ASN A 158 5.12 -17.95 12.99
CA ASN A 158 5.53 -19.35 13.08
C ASN A 158 5.36 -19.96 14.49
N SER A 159 5.31 -19.14 15.54
CA SER A 159 5.05 -19.57 16.93
C SER A 159 3.58 -19.52 17.32
N LEU A 160 2.74 -18.99 16.46
CA LEU A 160 1.30 -18.84 16.64
C LEU A 160 0.54 -19.75 15.65
N SER A 161 -0.77 -19.79 15.75
CA SER A 161 -1.64 -20.59 14.85
C SER A 161 -2.32 -19.70 13.79
N ILE A 162 -1.61 -18.69 13.28
CA ILE A 162 -2.14 -17.73 12.32
C ILE A 162 -1.31 -17.71 11.03
N ASP A 163 -1.96 -17.75 9.88
CA ASP A 163 -1.32 -17.63 8.58
C ASP A 163 -0.87 -16.18 8.35
N LEU A 164 0.42 -15.95 8.13
CA LEU A 164 0.95 -14.63 7.78
C LEU A 164 1.18 -14.54 6.27
N CYS A 165 0.56 -13.55 5.60
CA CYS A 165 0.87 -13.15 4.24
C CYS A 165 1.47 -11.72 4.24
N TRP A 166 2.56 -11.52 3.51
CA TRP A 166 3.21 -10.23 3.38
C TRP A 166 3.00 -9.67 1.97
N ALA A 167 2.19 -8.62 1.84
CA ALA A 167 1.77 -8.06 0.56
C ALA A 167 2.59 -6.81 0.21
N VAL A 168 3.58 -6.94 -0.65
CA VAL A 168 4.50 -5.87 -1.07
C VAL A 168 3.85 -5.07 -2.20
N ILE A 169 3.34 -3.88 -1.88
CA ILE A 169 2.75 -2.97 -2.88
C ILE A 169 3.89 -2.26 -3.63
N THR A 170 3.82 -2.23 -4.95
CA THR A 170 4.75 -1.48 -5.79
C THR A 170 4.51 0.03 -5.66
N ASN A 171 3.79 0.67 -6.59
CA ASN A 171 3.41 2.07 -6.48
C ASN A 171 1.91 2.22 -6.75
N ALA A 172 1.11 2.13 -5.69
CA ALA A 172 -0.32 2.35 -5.77
C ALA A 172 -0.62 3.82 -6.09
N TYR A 173 -1.57 4.07 -6.99
CA TYR A 173 -2.08 5.39 -7.35
C TYR A 173 -3.57 5.34 -7.66
N GLY A 174 -4.24 6.47 -7.69
CA GLY A 174 -5.65 6.51 -8.08
C GLY A 174 -6.50 7.48 -7.27
N ALA A 175 -7.80 7.34 -7.41
CA ALA A 175 -8.79 8.15 -6.68
C ALA A 175 -8.65 7.98 -5.16
N GLY A 176 -8.64 9.09 -4.42
CA GLY A 176 -8.45 9.10 -2.97
C GLY A 176 -7.00 9.28 -2.51
N GLU A 177 -6.01 9.26 -3.40
CA GLU A 177 -4.63 9.57 -3.04
C GLU A 177 -4.42 11.09 -2.91
N VAL A 178 -4.25 11.54 -1.67
CA VAL A 178 -4.05 12.98 -1.37
C VAL A 178 -2.59 13.35 -1.16
N SER A 179 -1.70 12.36 -1.01
CA SER A 179 -0.28 12.64 -0.79
C SER A 179 0.43 13.03 -2.09
N PRO A 180 1.55 13.79 -2.02
CA PRO A 180 2.26 14.27 -3.20
C PRO A 180 3.13 13.18 -3.85
N ARG A 181 2.54 12.02 -4.14
CA ARG A 181 3.21 10.94 -4.87
C ARG A 181 3.31 11.26 -6.35
N PHE A 182 4.21 10.58 -7.03
CA PHE A 182 4.62 10.88 -8.41
C PHE A 182 3.44 11.07 -9.38
N VAL A 183 2.53 10.10 -9.49
CA VAL A 183 1.41 10.17 -10.44
C VAL A 183 0.48 11.34 -10.11
N ASN A 184 0.06 11.45 -8.83
CA ASN A 184 -0.82 12.51 -8.37
C ASN A 184 -0.20 13.90 -8.59
N SER A 185 1.07 14.11 -8.18
CA SER A 185 1.76 15.39 -8.35
C SER A 185 1.93 15.75 -9.83
N THR A 186 2.24 14.77 -10.69
CA THR A 186 2.39 15.00 -12.13
C THR A 186 1.05 15.38 -12.78
N ILE A 187 -0.04 14.71 -12.42
CA ILE A 187 -1.38 15.03 -12.93
C ILE A 187 -1.81 16.44 -12.49
N ARG A 188 -1.55 16.83 -11.23
CA ARG A 188 -1.84 18.19 -10.75
C ARG A 188 -1.06 19.25 -11.54
N LYS A 189 0.22 19.02 -11.85
CA LYS A 189 1.00 19.89 -12.72
C LYS A 189 0.40 19.98 -14.13
N ILE A 190 -0.06 18.85 -14.69
CA ILE A 190 -0.73 18.83 -15.99
C ILE A 190 -2.00 19.68 -15.96
N ILE A 191 -2.84 19.54 -14.92
CA ILE A 191 -4.07 20.33 -14.76
C ILE A 191 -3.77 21.82 -14.63
N ALA A 192 -2.69 22.17 -13.88
CA ALA A 192 -2.27 23.56 -13.68
C ALA A 192 -1.51 24.16 -14.89
N GLY A 193 -1.20 23.36 -15.92
CA GLY A 193 -0.39 23.82 -17.07
C GLY A 193 1.06 24.12 -16.73
N GLU A 194 1.59 23.54 -15.65
CA GLU A 194 2.96 23.73 -15.19
C GLU A 194 3.96 22.95 -16.02
N PRO A 195 5.24 23.39 -16.07
CA PRO A 195 6.31 22.64 -16.74
C PRO A 195 6.49 21.24 -16.15
N LEU A 196 6.64 20.24 -17.02
CA LEU A 196 6.85 18.85 -16.66
C LEU A 196 8.35 18.53 -16.71
N GLN A 197 9.04 18.68 -15.57
CA GLN A 197 10.47 18.43 -15.42
C GLN A 197 10.70 17.16 -14.60
N PHE A 198 11.60 16.29 -15.10
CA PHE A 198 11.86 14.99 -14.52
C PHE A 198 13.37 14.71 -14.44
N THR A 199 13.74 13.69 -13.66
CA THR A 199 15.06 13.07 -13.75
C THR A 199 15.28 12.52 -15.15
N ALA A 200 16.40 11.84 -15.43
CA ALA A 200 16.57 11.10 -16.68
C ALA A 200 15.49 10.01 -16.88
N ALA A 201 14.80 9.65 -15.79
CA ALA A 201 13.70 8.70 -15.72
C ALA A 201 14.04 7.31 -16.30
N THR A 202 15.29 6.88 -16.14
CA THR A 202 15.80 5.57 -16.59
C THR A 202 15.56 4.46 -15.58
N GLN A 203 15.26 4.80 -14.33
CA GLN A 203 14.96 3.84 -13.26
C GLN A 203 13.64 3.11 -13.51
N ASN A 204 13.60 1.82 -13.15
CA ASN A 204 12.41 1.00 -13.31
C ASN A 204 11.38 1.30 -12.22
N TYR A 205 10.12 1.29 -12.62
CA TYR A 205 8.95 1.43 -11.75
C TYR A 205 7.85 0.46 -12.19
N ASP A 206 6.91 0.24 -11.29
CA ASP A 206 5.63 -0.39 -11.58
C ASP A 206 4.53 0.38 -10.88
N PHE A 207 3.48 0.75 -11.58
CA PHE A 207 2.34 1.50 -11.07
C PHE A 207 1.07 0.67 -11.19
N ILE A 208 0.37 0.47 -10.06
CA ILE A 208 -0.90 -0.25 -10.02
C ILE A 208 -2.03 0.66 -9.53
N TYR A 209 -3.18 0.61 -10.22
CA TYR A 209 -4.35 1.41 -9.83
C TYR A 209 -4.99 0.88 -8.55
N ILE A 210 -5.52 1.78 -7.73
CA ILE A 210 -6.00 1.46 -6.38
C ILE A 210 -7.11 0.40 -6.33
N ASP A 211 -7.99 0.35 -7.32
CA ASP A 211 -9.05 -0.66 -7.36
C ASP A 211 -8.46 -2.07 -7.55
N ASP A 212 -7.42 -2.21 -8.38
CA ASP A 212 -6.71 -3.47 -8.55
C ASP A 212 -5.90 -3.84 -7.30
N VAL A 213 -5.35 -2.85 -6.57
CA VAL A 213 -4.74 -3.09 -5.25
C VAL A 213 -5.76 -3.69 -4.27
N ALA A 214 -6.98 -3.14 -4.24
CA ALA A 214 -8.05 -3.65 -3.37
C ALA A 214 -8.43 -5.10 -3.70
N LYS A 215 -8.58 -5.42 -5.00
CA LYS A 215 -8.82 -6.80 -5.48
C LYS A 215 -7.66 -7.74 -5.14
N ALA A 216 -6.41 -7.26 -5.25
CA ALA A 216 -5.23 -8.05 -4.89
C ALA A 216 -5.22 -8.41 -3.40
N PHE A 217 -5.54 -7.47 -2.51
CA PHE A 217 -5.65 -7.75 -1.07
C PHE A 217 -6.76 -8.74 -0.75
N GLU A 218 -7.92 -8.61 -1.38
CA GLU A 218 -9.00 -9.59 -1.24
C GLU A 218 -8.54 -10.99 -1.68
N ALA A 219 -7.90 -11.10 -2.85
CA ALA A 219 -7.39 -12.37 -3.37
C ALA A 219 -6.33 -13.00 -2.45
N ILE A 220 -5.41 -12.21 -1.87
CA ILE A 220 -4.44 -12.69 -0.87
C ILE A 220 -5.18 -13.15 0.40
N GLY A 221 -6.19 -12.41 0.85
CA GLY A 221 -7.00 -12.81 1.99
C GLY A 221 -7.69 -14.17 1.79
N GLU A 222 -8.22 -14.40 0.60
CA GLU A 222 -8.94 -15.64 0.27
C GLU A 222 -7.98 -16.81 0.01
N TYR A 223 -6.95 -16.62 -0.84
CA TYR A 223 -6.14 -17.70 -1.40
C TYR A 223 -4.67 -17.68 -0.96
N GLY A 224 -4.19 -16.59 -0.34
CA GLY A 224 -2.77 -16.45 0.02
C GLY A 224 -2.27 -17.57 0.91
N ILE A 225 -1.08 -18.07 0.60
CA ILE A 225 -0.41 -19.17 1.30
C ILE A 225 0.37 -18.64 2.49
N ALA A 226 0.29 -19.32 3.62
CA ALA A 226 0.98 -18.97 4.86
C ALA A 226 2.49 -18.76 4.66
N ASN A 227 3.03 -17.72 5.29
CA ASN A 227 4.45 -17.34 5.26
C ASN A 227 4.99 -16.91 3.89
N LYS A 228 4.12 -16.65 2.90
CA LYS A 228 4.50 -16.21 1.57
C LYS A 228 4.46 -14.67 1.43
N GLU A 229 5.36 -14.15 0.61
CA GLU A 229 5.33 -12.77 0.12
C GLU A 229 4.59 -12.72 -1.21
N TYR A 230 3.80 -11.68 -1.41
CA TYR A 230 3.14 -11.39 -2.68
C TYR A 230 3.45 -9.98 -3.12
N THR A 231 3.99 -9.80 -4.32
CA THR A 231 4.14 -8.48 -4.93
C THR A 231 2.81 -8.07 -5.56
N ILE A 232 2.24 -6.96 -5.09
CA ILE A 232 1.06 -6.32 -5.67
C ILE A 232 1.52 -5.26 -6.65
N GLY A 233 1.48 -5.58 -7.92
CA GLY A 233 1.93 -4.73 -9.03
C GLY A 233 1.07 -4.91 -10.27
N SER A 234 1.35 -4.11 -11.31
CA SER A 234 0.63 -4.20 -12.58
C SER A 234 1.12 -5.33 -13.49
N GLY A 235 2.24 -5.99 -13.14
CA GLY A 235 2.90 -6.96 -14.02
C GLY A 235 3.54 -6.33 -15.26
N ASN A 236 3.67 -4.99 -15.30
CA ASN A 236 4.20 -4.27 -16.44
C ASN A 236 5.25 -3.24 -16.01
N ALA A 237 6.19 -3.69 -15.18
CA ALA A 237 7.32 -2.88 -14.73
C ALA A 237 8.21 -2.48 -15.90
N ARG A 238 8.63 -1.20 -15.93
CA ARG A 238 9.43 -0.63 -17.03
C ARG A 238 10.07 0.68 -16.60
N PRO A 239 10.97 1.29 -17.44
CA PRO A 239 11.55 2.58 -17.13
C PRO A 239 10.49 3.67 -16.91
N LEU A 240 10.68 4.49 -15.88
CA LEU A 240 9.76 5.57 -15.50
C LEU A 240 9.45 6.51 -16.68
N LYS A 241 10.41 6.70 -17.60
CA LYS A 241 10.23 7.52 -18.80
C LYS A 241 9.06 7.05 -19.66
N GLU A 242 8.84 5.75 -19.77
CA GLU A 242 7.75 5.20 -20.57
C GLU A 242 6.38 5.52 -19.95
N PHE A 243 6.25 5.45 -18.62
CA PHE A 243 5.05 5.87 -17.90
C PHE A 243 4.78 7.39 -18.07
N ILE A 244 5.83 8.21 -18.00
CA ILE A 244 5.72 9.67 -18.22
C ILE A 244 5.19 9.96 -19.62
N LEU A 245 5.76 9.33 -20.65
CA LEU A 245 5.35 9.52 -22.02
C LEU A 245 3.95 8.98 -22.30
N GLU A 246 3.55 7.88 -21.67
CA GLU A 246 2.19 7.36 -21.76
C GLU A 246 1.18 8.31 -21.11
N MET A 247 1.46 8.81 -19.90
CA MET A 247 0.64 9.81 -19.22
C MET A 247 0.54 11.10 -20.02
N GLN A 248 1.64 11.56 -20.59
CA GLN A 248 1.67 12.76 -21.44
C GLN A 248 0.78 12.58 -22.68
N ARG A 249 0.90 11.45 -23.39
CA ARG A 249 0.04 11.17 -24.57
C ARG A 249 -1.43 11.13 -24.21
N GLU A 250 -1.76 10.52 -23.06
CA GLU A 250 -3.14 10.32 -22.62
C GLU A 250 -3.78 11.62 -22.08
N LEU A 251 -3.06 12.40 -21.28
CA LEU A 251 -3.64 13.49 -20.49
C LEU A 251 -3.30 14.89 -21.04
N ALA A 252 -2.15 15.04 -21.69
CA ALA A 252 -1.63 16.34 -22.16
C ALA A 252 -0.80 16.17 -23.44
N PRO A 253 -1.40 15.80 -24.59
CA PRO A 253 -0.67 15.44 -25.81
C PRO A 253 0.22 16.56 -26.35
N ASN A 254 -0.09 17.82 -26.03
CA ASN A 254 0.69 18.99 -26.46
C ASN A 254 1.82 19.37 -25.48
N ALA A 255 1.87 18.78 -24.28
CA ALA A 255 2.93 19.05 -23.33
C ALA A 255 4.25 18.43 -23.78
N LYS A 256 5.36 19.06 -23.42
CA LYS A 256 6.72 18.59 -23.75
C LYS A 256 7.46 18.28 -22.45
N PRO A 257 7.50 17.01 -21.98
CA PRO A 257 8.27 16.63 -20.81
C PRO A 257 9.78 16.88 -21.03
N ILE A 258 10.44 17.44 -20.03
CA ILE A 258 11.88 17.71 -20.00
C ILE A 258 12.53 16.69 -19.09
N PHE A 259 13.55 15.99 -19.57
CA PHE A 259 14.25 14.94 -18.87
C PHE A 259 15.69 15.33 -18.55
N GLY A 260 16.17 14.94 -17.35
CA GLY A 260 17.56 15.16 -16.92
C GLY A 260 17.79 16.43 -16.11
N ASP A 261 16.78 17.28 -15.96
CA ASP A 261 16.87 18.53 -15.19
C ASP A 261 16.84 18.33 -13.67
N VAL A 262 16.39 17.16 -13.22
CA VAL A 262 16.30 16.81 -11.79
C VAL A 262 17.27 15.67 -11.50
N PRO A 263 18.13 15.76 -10.48
CA PRO A 263 19.02 14.67 -10.11
C PRO A 263 18.23 13.48 -9.57
N PHE A 264 18.65 12.26 -9.93
CA PHE A 264 18.12 11.03 -9.33
C PHE A 264 19.00 10.61 -8.15
N THR A 265 18.39 10.45 -6.99
CA THR A 265 19.07 10.08 -5.73
C THR A 265 18.62 8.73 -5.18
N GLY A 266 17.80 8.00 -5.92
CA GLY A 266 17.27 6.69 -5.52
C GLY A 266 18.12 5.52 -5.99
N VAL A 267 17.56 4.32 -5.86
CA VAL A 267 18.11 3.06 -6.37
C VAL A 267 17.34 2.67 -7.63
N ASN A 268 18.07 2.24 -8.67
CA ASN A 268 17.41 1.62 -9.81
C ASN A 268 17.23 0.12 -9.54
N MET A 269 15.99 -0.28 -9.31
CA MET A 269 15.66 -1.69 -9.06
C MET A 269 15.64 -2.47 -10.39
N PRO A 270 16.12 -3.73 -10.39
CA PRO A 270 15.95 -4.61 -11.55
C PRO A 270 14.48 -4.96 -11.76
N LEU A 271 14.09 -5.33 -12.98
CA LEU A 271 12.68 -5.63 -13.30
C LEU A 271 12.13 -6.80 -12.49
N GLU A 272 12.97 -7.77 -12.14
CA GLU A 272 12.64 -8.94 -11.32
C GLU A 272 12.15 -8.57 -9.91
N ALA A 273 12.53 -7.37 -9.42
CA ALA A 273 12.03 -6.89 -8.12
C ALA A 273 10.51 -6.65 -8.09
N PHE A 274 9.92 -6.48 -9.28
CA PHE A 274 8.49 -6.21 -9.49
C PHE A 274 7.71 -7.45 -9.96
N ASP A 275 8.30 -8.64 -9.88
CA ASP A 275 7.66 -9.88 -10.32
C ASP A 275 6.36 -10.16 -9.56
N THR A 276 5.27 -10.35 -10.30
CA THR A 276 3.91 -10.62 -9.79
C THR A 276 3.46 -12.06 -10.01
N THR A 277 4.35 -12.96 -10.44
CA THR A 277 4.00 -14.33 -10.78
C THR A 277 3.35 -15.11 -9.64
N ASP A 278 3.81 -14.89 -8.41
CA ASP A 278 3.29 -15.60 -7.24
C ASP A 278 1.83 -15.23 -6.93
N ILE A 279 1.46 -13.95 -6.99
CA ILE A 279 0.07 -13.54 -6.73
C ILE A 279 -0.86 -14.00 -7.87
N GLU A 280 -0.36 -14.03 -9.09
CA GLU A 280 -1.12 -14.54 -10.24
C GLU A 280 -1.38 -16.07 -10.09
N THR A 281 -0.35 -16.81 -9.72
CA THR A 281 -0.41 -18.28 -9.64
C THR A 281 -1.23 -18.76 -8.44
N ASP A 282 -0.94 -18.22 -7.24
CA ASP A 282 -1.54 -18.71 -6.00
C ASP A 282 -2.90 -18.07 -5.73
N CYS A 283 -3.05 -16.78 -6.04
CA CYS A 283 -4.24 -16.01 -5.69
C CYS A 283 -5.14 -15.74 -6.92
N HIS A 284 -4.77 -16.19 -8.10
CA HIS A 284 -5.53 -16.01 -9.36
C HIS A 284 -5.82 -14.54 -9.67
N PHE A 285 -4.98 -13.63 -9.18
CA PHE A 285 -5.14 -12.20 -9.37
C PHE A 285 -4.37 -11.71 -10.60
N LYS A 286 -5.07 -10.93 -11.43
CA LYS A 286 -4.49 -10.13 -12.51
C LYS A 286 -5.05 -8.71 -12.47
N PRO A 287 -4.21 -7.67 -12.59
CA PRO A 287 -4.70 -6.30 -12.70
C PRO A 287 -5.47 -6.08 -14.00
N GLU A 288 -6.54 -5.28 -13.95
CA GLU A 288 -7.44 -5.04 -15.08
C GLU A 288 -7.36 -3.61 -15.62
N ILE A 289 -6.77 -2.70 -14.84
CA ILE A 289 -6.73 -1.27 -15.17
C ILE A 289 -5.34 -0.91 -15.70
N SER A 290 -5.26 -0.60 -17.01
CA SER A 290 -4.02 -0.11 -17.62
C SER A 290 -3.58 1.23 -17.03
N PHE A 291 -2.29 1.55 -17.09
CA PHE A 291 -1.75 2.78 -16.54
C PHE A 291 -2.42 4.03 -17.18
N ALA A 292 -2.61 4.05 -18.50
CA ALA A 292 -3.29 5.16 -19.19
C ALA A 292 -4.71 5.36 -18.67
N LYS A 293 -5.50 4.28 -18.57
CA LYS A 293 -6.87 4.33 -18.03
C LYS A 293 -6.89 4.82 -16.59
N GLY A 294 -6.04 4.27 -15.73
CA GLY A 294 -5.94 4.68 -14.32
C GLY A 294 -5.50 6.14 -14.16
N ALA A 295 -4.57 6.61 -14.99
CA ALA A 295 -4.15 8.01 -14.99
C ALA A 295 -5.31 8.96 -15.37
N ARG A 296 -6.15 8.59 -16.35
CA ARG A 296 -7.37 9.33 -16.72
C ARG A 296 -8.35 9.37 -15.55
N MET A 297 -8.67 8.22 -14.97
CA MET A 297 -9.56 8.12 -13.80
C MET A 297 -9.05 8.96 -12.62
N THR A 298 -7.73 8.97 -12.39
CA THR A 298 -7.11 9.80 -11.34
C THR A 298 -7.28 11.29 -11.64
N MET A 299 -7.07 11.72 -12.90
CA MET A 299 -7.27 13.11 -13.29
C MET A 299 -8.73 13.55 -13.11
N ASP A 300 -9.69 12.71 -13.51
CA ASP A 300 -11.11 13.01 -13.39
C ASP A 300 -11.51 13.14 -11.92
N TRP A 301 -10.98 12.25 -11.05
CA TRP A 301 -11.18 12.36 -9.61
C TRP A 301 -10.56 13.65 -9.03
N ILE A 302 -9.32 14.00 -9.36
CA ILE A 302 -8.68 15.23 -8.89
C ILE A 302 -9.55 16.44 -9.26
N LYS A 303 -10.02 16.53 -10.51
CA LYS A 303 -10.89 17.63 -10.97
C LYS A 303 -12.25 17.68 -10.27
N SER A 304 -12.69 16.58 -9.66
CA SER A 304 -13.98 16.53 -8.94
C SER A 304 -13.87 16.97 -7.49
N VAL A 305 -12.66 17.01 -6.91
CA VAL A 305 -12.44 17.32 -5.49
C VAL A 305 -11.66 18.61 -5.25
N ASP A 306 -11.02 19.18 -6.27
CA ASP A 306 -10.35 20.50 -6.27
C ASP A 306 -11.28 21.58 -6.82
#